data_7d5d0f4b7d5e2dc569303fb871247b51
#
_entry.id   7d5d0f4b7d5e2dc569303fb871247b51
#
_cell.length_a   1.000
_cell.length_b   1.000
_cell.length_c   1.000
_cell.angle_alpha   90.00
_cell.angle_beta   90.00
_cell.angle_gamma   90.00
#
_symmetry.space_group_name_H-M   'P 1'
#
loop_
_entity.id
_entity.type
_entity.pdbx_description
1 polymer ?
#
loop_
_entity_poly.entity_id
_entity_poly.type
_entity_poly.pdbx_seq_one_letter_code
_entity_poly.pdbx_strand_id
1 'polypeptide(L)'
;FDIDGTICNYTFGKYDEAVPIPERIAYINYLFDNGHTIKMFTARGSTTNINWTQNTAKQLKKWGLNYHKLIFGKPSYDLFVDDRAMNNKDWYKKEGIKI
;
A
#
# COMPACT_ATOMS: atom_id res chain seq x y z
N PHE A 1 -5.79 -0.34 -0.62
CA PHE A 1 -4.50 -0.46 -1.34
C PHE A 1 -3.53 -1.30 -0.54
N ASP A 2 -2.73 -2.10 -1.23
CA ASP A 2 -1.54 -2.74 -0.69
C ASP A 2 -0.42 -1.70 -0.50
N ILE A 3 0.61 -2.05 0.26
CA ILE A 3 1.74 -1.15 0.53
C ILE A 3 2.96 -1.55 -0.32
N ASP A 4 3.62 -2.65 0.04
CA ASP A 4 4.87 -3.07 -0.58
C ASP A 4 4.67 -3.52 -2.02
N GLY A 5 5.38 -2.87 -2.96
CA GLY A 5 5.22 -3.10 -4.39
C GLY A 5 4.05 -2.33 -5.00
N THR A 6 3.27 -1.58 -4.21
CA THR A 6 2.09 -0.85 -4.68
C THR A 6 2.24 0.66 -4.52
N ILE A 7 2.67 1.15 -3.35
CA ILE A 7 2.95 2.57 -3.12
C ILE A 7 4.42 2.86 -2.84
N CYS A 8 5.20 1.82 -2.73
CA CYS A 8 6.64 1.86 -2.54
C CYS A 8 7.26 0.66 -3.24
N ASN A 9 8.59 0.59 -3.28
CA ASN A 9 9.27 -0.57 -3.83
C ASN A 9 9.08 -1.79 -2.92
N TYR A 10 9.30 -2.97 -3.49
CA TYR A 10 9.30 -4.22 -2.72
C TYR A 10 10.69 -4.46 -2.14
N THR A 11 10.77 -4.70 -0.83
CA THR A 11 12.06 -4.78 -0.11
C THR A 11 12.37 -6.17 0.44
N PHE A 12 11.58 -7.18 0.12
CA PHE A 12 11.77 -8.54 0.61
C PHE A 12 11.80 -8.62 2.15
N GLY A 13 10.91 -7.88 2.80
CA GLY A 13 10.79 -7.86 4.26
C GLY A 13 11.59 -6.78 4.98
N LYS A 14 12.43 -6.05 4.27
CA LYS A 14 13.20 -4.93 4.86
C LYS A 14 12.40 -3.64 4.80
N TYR A 15 11.28 -3.61 5.48
CA TYR A 15 10.27 -2.54 5.33
C TYR A 15 10.79 -1.14 5.66
N ASP A 16 11.75 -1.04 6.58
CA ASP A 16 12.35 0.25 6.93
C ASP A 16 13.20 0.85 5.80
N GLU A 17 13.58 0.03 4.82
CA GLU A 17 14.36 0.47 3.66
C GLU A 17 13.48 0.83 2.47
N ALA A 18 12.15 0.73 2.61
CA ALA A 18 11.23 1.02 1.51
C ALA A 18 11.31 2.48 1.08
N VAL A 19 11.28 2.69 -0.23
CA VAL A 19 11.30 4.02 -0.87
C VAL A 19 9.92 4.27 -1.48
N PRO A 20 9.26 5.36 -1.13
CA PRO A 20 7.93 5.66 -1.65
C PRO A 20 7.96 6.00 -3.13
N ILE A 21 6.85 5.76 -3.81
CA ILE A 21 6.64 6.15 -5.20
C ILE A 21 5.73 7.38 -5.19
N PRO A 22 6.29 8.60 -5.32
CA PRO A 22 5.54 9.84 -5.06
C PRO A 22 4.29 10.02 -5.91
N GLU A 23 4.33 9.65 -7.18
CA GLU A 23 3.21 9.82 -8.09
C GLU A 23 1.99 8.98 -7.67
N ARG A 24 2.25 7.79 -7.12
CA ARG A 24 1.19 6.89 -6.66
C ARG A 24 0.58 7.40 -5.37
N ILE A 25 1.40 7.88 -4.45
CA ILE A 25 0.93 8.48 -3.20
C ILE A 25 0.11 9.72 -3.50
N ALA A 26 0.58 10.58 -4.40
CA ALA A 26 -0.15 11.78 -4.79
C ALA A 26 -1.53 11.44 -5.37
N TYR A 27 -1.62 10.39 -6.18
CA TYR A 27 -2.89 9.99 -6.76
C TYR A 27 -3.87 9.44 -5.72
N ILE A 28 -3.37 8.64 -4.77
CA ILE A 28 -4.21 8.14 -3.66
C ILE A 28 -4.70 9.32 -2.81
N ASN A 29 -3.85 10.30 -2.55
CA ASN A 29 -4.25 11.51 -1.82
C ASN A 29 -5.29 12.31 -2.60
N TYR A 30 -5.19 12.36 -3.92
CA TYR A 30 -6.20 12.96 -4.77
C TYR A 30 -7.56 12.25 -4.60
N LEU A 31 -7.57 10.92 -4.59
CA LEU A 31 -8.78 10.13 -4.35
C LEU A 31 -9.34 10.40 -2.95
N PHE A 32 -8.48 10.46 -1.94
CA PHE A 32 -8.86 10.80 -0.57
C PHE A 32 -9.56 12.17 -0.52
N ASP A 33 -8.96 13.17 -1.15
CA ASP A 33 -9.49 14.54 -1.17
C ASP A 33 -10.83 14.63 -1.92
N ASN A 34 -11.08 13.70 -2.84
CA ASN A 34 -12.33 13.64 -3.62
C ASN A 34 -13.38 12.73 -3.00
N GLY A 35 -13.25 12.40 -1.73
CA GLY A 35 -14.30 11.71 -0.96
C GLY A 35 -14.25 10.19 -1.02
N HIS A 36 -13.22 9.60 -1.62
CA HIS A 36 -13.05 8.15 -1.59
C HIS A 36 -12.54 7.69 -0.22
N THR A 37 -13.05 6.56 0.26
CA THR A 37 -12.54 5.93 1.47
C THR A 37 -11.30 5.13 1.13
N ILE A 38 -10.17 5.48 1.75
CA ILE A 38 -8.89 4.83 1.49
C ILE A 38 -8.55 3.89 2.64
N LYS A 39 -8.37 2.62 2.32
CA LYS A 39 -7.95 1.60 3.29
C LYS A 39 -6.64 0.99 2.80
N MET A 40 -5.64 1.00 3.66
CA MET A 40 -4.36 0.32 3.40
C MET A 40 -4.42 -1.07 4.02
N PHE A 41 -4.09 -2.09 3.24
CA PHE A 41 -4.18 -3.49 3.67
C PHE A 41 -2.86 -4.19 3.36
N THR A 42 -2.16 -4.65 4.42
CA THR A 42 -0.79 -5.13 4.30
C THR A 42 -0.59 -6.51 4.94
N ALA A 43 0.30 -7.28 4.32
CA ALA A 43 0.77 -8.55 4.84
C ALA A 43 2.03 -8.42 5.71
N ARG A 44 2.47 -7.19 6.02
CA ARG A 44 3.63 -6.99 6.89
C ARG A 44 3.40 -7.68 8.23
N GLY A 45 4.33 -8.56 8.60
CA GLY A 45 4.25 -9.33 9.84
C GLY A 45 3.38 -10.58 9.78
N SER A 46 2.71 -10.86 8.68
CA SER A 46 1.81 -12.02 8.57
C SER A 46 2.52 -13.37 8.64
N THR A 47 3.77 -13.44 8.15
CA THR A 47 4.58 -14.68 8.20
C THR A 47 5.47 -14.77 9.43
N THR A 48 5.94 -13.64 9.94
CA THR A 48 6.95 -13.59 11.02
C THR A 48 6.36 -13.31 12.39
N ASN A 49 5.09 -12.90 12.47
CA ASN A 49 4.42 -12.43 13.67
C ASN A 49 5.09 -11.21 14.33
N ILE A 50 5.94 -10.49 13.61
CA ILE A 50 6.52 -9.24 14.08
C ILE A 50 5.47 -8.15 13.96
N ASN A 51 5.31 -7.35 15.00
CA ASN A 51 4.36 -6.24 14.99
C ASN A 51 4.95 -5.03 14.29
N TRP A 52 4.49 -4.78 13.07
CA TRP A 52 4.94 -3.65 12.24
C TRP A 52 4.00 -2.45 12.28
N THR A 53 3.03 -2.44 13.20
CA THR A 53 1.97 -1.41 13.24
C THR A 53 2.55 0.00 13.38
N GLN A 54 3.38 0.23 14.40
CA GLN A 54 3.92 1.58 14.66
C GLN A 54 4.89 2.02 13.57
N ASN A 55 5.79 1.14 13.15
CA ASN A 55 6.77 1.43 12.10
C ASN A 55 6.06 1.82 10.80
N THR A 56 5.04 1.07 10.42
CA THR A 56 4.29 1.31 9.19
C THR A 56 3.51 2.62 9.27
N ALA A 57 2.82 2.89 10.38
CA ALA A 57 2.07 4.12 10.56
C ALA A 57 2.98 5.36 10.47
N LYS A 58 4.16 5.31 11.12
CA LYS A 58 5.14 6.38 11.04
C LYS A 58 5.66 6.58 9.61
N GLN A 59 5.93 5.50 8.92
CA GLN A 59 6.41 5.53 7.53
C GLN A 59 5.39 6.16 6.59
N LEU A 60 4.12 5.76 6.67
CA LEU A 60 3.06 6.33 5.85
C LEU A 60 2.87 7.81 6.13
N LYS A 61 2.97 8.23 7.39
CA LYS A 61 2.90 9.64 7.78
C LYS A 61 4.07 10.42 7.20
N LYS A 62 5.28 9.88 7.28
CA LYS A 62 6.47 10.50 6.70
C LYS A 62 6.35 10.67 5.19
N TRP A 63 5.72 9.70 4.51
CA TRP A 63 5.50 9.75 3.08
C TRP A 63 4.34 10.66 2.67
N GLY A 64 3.58 11.17 3.63
CA GLY A 64 2.47 12.07 3.37
C GLY A 64 1.23 11.39 2.81
N LEU A 65 1.06 10.09 3.05
CA LEU A 65 -0.12 9.36 2.59
C LEU A 65 -1.32 9.67 3.49
N ASN A 66 -2.44 10.03 2.87
CA ASN A 66 -3.73 10.19 3.55
C ASN A 66 -4.54 8.91 3.41
N TYR A 67 -5.04 8.39 4.52
CA TYR A 67 -5.85 7.18 4.53
C TYR A 67 -6.78 7.18 5.74
N HIS A 68 -7.83 6.35 5.67
CA HIS A 68 -8.81 6.24 6.75
C HIS A 68 -8.49 5.08 7.69
N LYS A 69 -8.00 3.97 7.14
CA LYS A 69 -7.69 2.77 7.92
C LYS A 69 -6.40 2.12 7.45
N LEU A 70 -5.63 1.60 8.40
CA LEU A 70 -4.46 0.77 8.16
C LEU A 70 -4.75 -0.61 8.76
N ILE A 71 -4.83 -1.62 7.90
CA ILE A 71 -5.28 -2.96 8.28
C ILE A 71 -4.13 -3.95 8.05
N PHE A 72 -3.80 -4.69 9.09
CA PHE A 72 -2.82 -5.77 9.05
C PHE A 72 -3.51 -7.13 8.94
N GLY A 73 -2.72 -8.19 8.77
CA GLY A 73 -3.26 -9.55 8.72
C GLY A 73 -3.66 -10.00 7.32
N LYS A 74 -3.28 -9.27 6.28
CA LYS A 74 -3.44 -9.74 4.91
C LYS A 74 -2.64 -11.04 4.74
N PRO A 75 -3.27 -12.16 4.30
CA PRO A 75 -2.54 -13.41 4.14
C PRO A 75 -1.42 -13.30 3.11
N SER A 76 -0.33 -14.04 3.33
CA SER A 76 0.68 -14.26 2.30
C SER A 76 0.13 -15.29 1.30
N TYR A 77 0.35 -15.08 -0.02
CA TYR A 77 -0.18 -15.96 -1.06
C TYR A 77 0.67 -15.85 -2.32
N ASP A 78 0.51 -16.84 -3.20
CA ASP A 78 1.10 -16.81 -4.53
C ASP A 78 0.19 -16.08 -5.52
N LEU A 79 -1.12 -16.27 -5.39
CA LEU A 79 -2.12 -15.66 -6.24
C LEU A 79 -3.36 -15.30 -5.42
N PHE A 80 -3.85 -14.07 -5.60
CA PHE A 80 -5.09 -13.59 -4.98
C PHE A 80 -6.13 -13.38 -6.09
N VAL A 81 -7.25 -14.11 -6.01
CA VAL A 81 -8.35 -13.98 -6.96
C VAL A 81 -9.57 -13.43 -6.24
N ASP A 82 -10.12 -12.34 -6.74
CA ASP A 82 -11.22 -11.61 -6.11
C ASP A 82 -12.05 -10.94 -7.20
N ASP A 83 -13.32 -10.70 -6.92
CA ASP A 83 -14.25 -10.06 -7.86
C ASP A 83 -14.02 -8.56 -8.02
N ARG A 84 -13.32 -7.92 -7.08
CA ARG A 84 -13.11 -6.46 -7.04
C ARG A 84 -11.65 -6.04 -6.94
N ALA A 85 -10.73 -6.97 -7.09
CA ALA A 85 -9.31 -6.67 -7.02
C ALA A 85 -8.73 -6.42 -8.43
N MET A 86 -7.70 -5.60 -8.47
CA MET A 86 -6.94 -5.34 -9.68
C MET A 86 -5.45 -5.28 -9.32
N ASN A 87 -4.60 -5.78 -10.19
CA ASN A 87 -3.16 -5.63 -10.02
C ASN A 87 -2.80 -4.15 -10.07
N ASN A 88 -1.91 -3.70 -9.17
CA ASN A 88 -1.57 -2.29 -9.06
C ASN A 88 -1.04 -1.69 -10.36
N LYS A 89 -0.19 -2.40 -11.09
CA LYS A 89 0.37 -1.89 -12.34
C LYS A 89 -0.70 -1.65 -13.39
N ASP A 90 -1.65 -2.57 -13.52
CA ASP A 90 -2.76 -2.43 -14.45
C ASP A 90 -3.66 -1.26 -14.07
N TRP A 91 -3.91 -1.10 -12.77
CA TRP A 91 -4.75 -0.02 -12.29
C TRP A 91 -4.10 1.36 -12.50
N TYR A 92 -2.82 1.51 -12.13
CA TYR A 92 -2.11 2.77 -12.35
C TYR A 92 -2.04 3.12 -13.83
N LYS A 93 -1.80 2.14 -14.69
CA LYS A 93 -1.80 2.35 -16.14
C LYS A 93 -3.15 2.84 -16.63
N LYS A 94 -4.23 2.21 -16.18
CA LYS A 94 -5.60 2.61 -16.53
C LYS A 94 -5.89 4.04 -16.11
N GLU A 95 -5.42 4.45 -14.94
CA GLU A 95 -5.64 5.80 -14.40
C GLU A 95 -4.63 6.82 -14.91
N GLY A 96 -3.71 6.42 -15.79
CA GLY A 96 -2.73 7.34 -16.38
C GLY A 96 -1.58 7.70 -15.44
N ILE A 97 -1.35 6.90 -14.42
CA ILE A 97 -0.25 7.11 -13.48
C ILE A 97 0.99 6.38 -13.99
N LYS A 98 2.13 7.05 -14.00
CA LYS A 98 3.39 6.48 -14.44
C LYS A 98 3.78 5.29 -13.56
N ILE A 99 4.16 4.20 -14.19
CA ILE A 99 4.60 2.98 -13.53
C ILE A 99 6.08 2.67 -13.75
#